data_f4d5aba8cefd2070a31874c7d3ce163e
#
_entry.id   f4d5aba8cefd2070a31874c7d3ce163e
#
_cell.length_a   1.000
_cell.length_b   1.000
_cell.length_c   1.000
_cell.angle_alpha   90.00
_cell.angle_beta   90.00
_cell.angle_gamma   90.00
#
_symmetry.space_group_name_H-M   'P 1'
#
loop_
_entity.id
_entity.type
_entity.pdbx_description
1 polymer ?
#
loop_
_entity_poly.entity_id
_entity_poly.type
_entity_poly.pdbx_seq_one_letter_code
_entity_poly.pdbx_strand_id
1 'polypeptide(L)'
;INAEQKKLCQDMLDDGCDLVMIDGAIDRKTIASPDTSDAIVLATGAVISRKMNKMVEETAHVVSLYSTDELEDGLYRDSIEANNFDDKIMIISEDGSVTKLDLVTGLGAARHIDEAIKEDSKFVYIPGAFTNSVISDINPKKLKQVRFVLKDPTKIFINPMDWGKFRKKGFRISVLKKIKIALITVNPWAPSGYTFDNILLLEEMKKAIPDIPVIDVRM
;
A
#
# COMPACT_ATOMS: atom_id res chain seq x y z
N ILE A 1 7.64 6.68 -17.08
CA ILE A 1 8.24 5.36 -16.79
C ILE A 1 7.15 4.30 -16.65
N ASN A 2 6.13 4.49 -15.80
CA ASN A 2 5.09 3.44 -15.64
C ASN A 2 4.23 3.21 -16.90
N ALA A 3 3.91 4.26 -17.67
CA ALA A 3 3.13 4.13 -18.89
C ALA A 3 3.90 3.39 -20.01
N GLU A 4 5.19 3.67 -20.16
CA GLU A 4 6.08 3.01 -21.10
C GLU A 4 6.29 1.54 -20.73
N GLN A 5 6.49 1.26 -19.44
CA GLN A 5 6.65 -0.11 -18.94
C GLN A 5 5.38 -0.93 -19.17
N LYS A 6 4.20 -0.37 -18.85
CA LYS A 6 2.92 -1.02 -19.12
C LYS A 6 2.73 -1.34 -20.60
N LYS A 7 3.07 -0.38 -21.48
CA LYS A 7 3.00 -0.58 -22.92
C LYS A 7 3.93 -1.70 -23.36
N LEU A 8 5.19 -1.70 -22.89
CA LEU A 8 6.15 -2.76 -23.23
C LEU A 8 5.64 -4.14 -22.81
N CYS A 9 5.10 -4.27 -21.59
CA CYS A 9 4.53 -5.53 -21.13
C CYS A 9 3.36 -5.98 -22.04
N GLN A 10 2.49 -5.04 -22.44
CA GLN A 10 1.38 -5.35 -23.33
C GLN A 10 1.88 -5.79 -24.71
N ASP A 11 2.84 -5.06 -25.29
CA ASP A 11 3.45 -5.41 -26.58
C ASP A 11 4.05 -6.83 -26.55
N MET A 12 4.72 -7.22 -25.44
CA MET A 12 5.27 -8.58 -25.25
C MET A 12 4.17 -9.65 -25.17
N LEU A 13 3.05 -9.38 -24.48
CA LEU A 13 1.91 -10.30 -24.41
C LEU A 13 1.23 -10.44 -25.77
N ASP A 14 1.08 -9.35 -26.51
CA ASP A 14 0.50 -9.34 -27.85
C ASP A 14 1.40 -10.08 -28.87
N ASP A 15 2.72 -10.09 -28.65
CA ASP A 15 3.71 -10.88 -29.42
C ASP A 15 3.73 -12.37 -29.04
N GLY A 16 2.87 -12.80 -28.07
CA GLY A 16 2.66 -14.21 -27.75
C GLY A 16 3.38 -14.69 -26.50
N CYS A 17 3.85 -13.80 -25.61
CA CYS A 17 4.33 -14.20 -24.29
C CYS A 17 3.15 -14.56 -23.39
N ASP A 18 3.22 -15.72 -22.72
CA ASP A 18 2.22 -16.15 -21.74
C ASP A 18 2.38 -15.42 -20.38
N LEU A 19 3.59 -14.97 -20.08
CA LEU A 19 3.94 -14.33 -18.81
C LEU A 19 5.05 -13.31 -19.02
N VAL A 20 4.86 -12.12 -18.47
CA VAL A 20 5.91 -11.09 -18.38
C VAL A 20 6.31 -10.90 -16.94
N MET A 21 7.58 -11.12 -16.63
CA MET A 21 8.14 -10.90 -15.31
C MET A 21 8.91 -9.58 -15.27
N ILE A 22 8.48 -8.67 -14.40
CA ILE A 22 9.18 -7.40 -14.19
C ILE A 22 10.14 -7.60 -13.01
N ASP A 23 11.44 -7.53 -13.27
CA ASP A 23 12.44 -7.56 -12.21
C ASP A 23 12.35 -6.29 -11.37
N GLY A 24 12.19 -6.49 -10.06
CA GLY A 24 11.85 -5.44 -9.12
C GLY A 24 13.00 -4.48 -8.86
N ALA A 25 12.71 -3.22 -8.91
CA ALA A 25 13.58 -2.23 -8.31
C ALA A 25 13.29 -2.12 -6.82
N ILE A 26 14.29 -2.34 -5.99
CA ILE A 26 14.23 -2.31 -4.52
C ILE A 26 13.54 -1.03 -3.99
N ASP A 27 13.72 0.10 -4.66
CA ASP A 27 13.21 1.41 -4.24
C ASP A 27 11.97 1.89 -5.01
N ARG A 28 11.49 1.14 -6.01
CA ARG A 28 10.39 1.58 -6.88
C ARG A 28 9.09 0.86 -6.56
N LYS A 29 8.50 1.14 -5.41
CA LYS A 29 7.20 0.58 -5.00
C LYS A 29 6.11 0.73 -6.08
N THR A 30 6.20 1.76 -6.93
CA THR A 30 5.24 2.01 -8.02
C THR A 30 5.19 0.92 -9.09
N ILE A 31 6.22 0.09 -9.21
CA ILE A 31 6.22 -1.08 -10.12
C ILE A 31 5.24 -2.14 -9.65
N ALA A 32 5.06 -2.26 -8.34
CA ALA A 32 4.08 -3.16 -7.72
C ALA A 32 2.63 -2.66 -7.83
N SER A 33 2.40 -1.49 -8.47
CA SER A 33 1.05 -0.96 -8.65
C SER A 33 0.19 -1.89 -9.50
N PRO A 34 -1.08 -2.09 -9.12
CA PRO A 34 -2.04 -2.89 -9.90
C PRO A 34 -2.32 -2.35 -11.31
N ASP A 35 -1.88 -1.12 -11.60
CA ASP A 35 -1.92 -0.58 -12.95
C ASP A 35 -0.84 -1.17 -13.87
N THR A 36 0.18 -1.81 -13.30
CA THR A 36 1.35 -2.33 -14.04
C THR A 36 1.48 -3.84 -13.93
N SER A 37 1.09 -4.42 -12.79
CA SER A 37 1.30 -5.84 -12.47
C SER A 37 0.03 -6.48 -11.93
N ASP A 38 -0.34 -7.66 -12.44
CA ASP A 38 -1.51 -8.42 -11.96
C ASP A 38 -1.27 -9.04 -10.57
N ALA A 39 -0.01 -9.39 -10.28
CA ALA A 39 0.42 -9.90 -8.99
C ALA A 39 1.90 -9.60 -8.74
N ILE A 40 2.31 -9.71 -7.49
CA ILE A 40 3.72 -9.53 -7.09
C ILE A 40 4.24 -10.76 -6.35
N VAL A 41 5.54 -10.99 -6.47
CA VAL A 41 6.31 -11.83 -5.57
C VAL A 41 7.11 -10.91 -4.64
N LEU A 42 6.85 -11.00 -3.34
CA LEU A 42 7.54 -10.18 -2.34
C LEU A 42 8.81 -10.88 -1.89
N ALA A 43 9.96 -10.37 -2.32
CA ALA A 43 11.26 -10.88 -1.89
C ALA A 43 11.71 -10.21 -0.59
N THR A 44 12.13 -11.01 0.39
CA THR A 44 12.61 -10.54 1.69
C THR A 44 13.78 -11.40 2.19
N GLY A 45 14.43 -11.01 3.28
CA GLY A 45 15.50 -11.83 3.83
C GLY A 45 16.41 -11.13 4.84
N ALA A 46 17.49 -11.82 5.20
CA ALA A 46 18.45 -11.40 6.23
C ALA A 46 19.09 -10.03 5.96
N VAL A 47 19.07 -9.56 4.72
CA VAL A 47 19.58 -8.23 4.34
C VAL A 47 18.88 -7.09 5.06
N ILE A 48 17.60 -7.27 5.42
CA ILE A 48 16.77 -6.23 6.06
C ILE A 48 17.24 -5.93 7.49
N SER A 49 17.57 -6.97 8.26
CA SER A 49 18.00 -6.80 9.67
C SER A 49 18.83 -7.99 10.13
N ARG A 50 19.80 -7.71 11.03
CA ARG A 50 20.54 -8.77 11.76
C ARG A 50 19.70 -9.48 12.82
N LYS A 51 18.49 -9.00 13.12
CA LYS A 51 17.56 -9.62 14.05
C LYS A 51 16.42 -10.23 13.24
N MET A 52 16.26 -11.55 13.30
CA MET A 52 15.23 -12.29 12.58
C MET A 52 13.83 -11.73 12.88
N ASN A 53 13.50 -11.55 14.16
CA ASN A 53 12.18 -11.03 14.55
C ASN A 53 11.87 -9.67 13.92
N LYS A 54 12.88 -8.79 13.84
CA LYS A 54 12.70 -7.48 13.20
C LYS A 54 12.47 -7.63 11.70
N MET A 55 13.19 -8.53 11.03
CA MET A 55 13.00 -8.80 9.60
C MET A 55 11.59 -9.35 9.34
N VAL A 56 11.12 -10.30 10.15
CA VAL A 56 9.75 -10.85 10.07
C VAL A 56 8.71 -9.75 10.29
N GLU A 57 8.88 -8.90 11.31
CA GLU A 57 7.99 -7.78 11.62
C GLU A 57 7.91 -6.77 10.44
N GLU A 58 9.04 -6.38 9.89
CA GLU A 58 9.09 -5.45 8.74
C GLU A 58 8.40 -6.05 7.50
N THR A 59 8.61 -7.34 7.23
CA THR A 59 7.96 -8.03 6.12
C THR A 59 6.45 -8.13 6.35
N ALA A 60 6.03 -8.54 7.54
CA ALA A 60 4.61 -8.63 7.89
C ALA A 60 3.93 -7.26 7.81
N HIS A 61 4.64 -6.19 8.16
CA HIS A 61 4.14 -4.83 7.99
C HIS A 61 3.90 -4.49 6.52
N VAL A 62 4.86 -4.75 5.62
CA VAL A 62 4.68 -4.53 4.18
C VAL A 62 3.48 -5.31 3.65
N VAL A 63 3.35 -6.58 4.05
CA VAL A 63 2.19 -7.41 3.70
C VAL A 63 0.90 -6.78 4.21
N SER A 64 0.86 -6.30 5.44
CA SER A 64 -0.33 -5.65 6.02
C SER A 64 -0.74 -4.38 5.28
N LEU A 65 0.23 -3.61 4.77
CA LEU A 65 -0.05 -2.44 3.92
C LEU A 65 -0.62 -2.87 2.57
N TYR A 66 -0.03 -3.88 1.93
CA TYR A 66 -0.43 -4.35 0.60
C TYR A 66 -1.74 -5.13 0.62
N SER A 67 -2.12 -5.66 1.78
CA SER A 67 -3.42 -6.30 2.04
C SER A 67 -4.52 -5.31 2.47
N THR A 68 -4.31 -4.00 2.27
CA THR A 68 -5.35 -3.01 2.54
C THR A 68 -6.58 -3.31 1.69
N ASP A 69 -7.76 -3.27 2.35
CA ASP A 69 -9.03 -3.60 1.71
C ASP A 69 -9.36 -2.66 0.54
N GLU A 70 -9.92 -3.23 -0.49
CA GLU A 70 -10.45 -2.47 -1.62
C GLU A 70 -11.75 -1.78 -1.23
N LEU A 71 -11.95 -0.57 -1.73
CA LEU A 71 -13.23 0.12 -1.60
C LEU A 71 -14.28 -0.60 -2.46
N GLU A 72 -15.37 -1.00 -1.84
CA GLU A 72 -16.48 -1.65 -2.52
C GLU A 72 -17.06 -0.76 -3.62
N ASP A 73 -17.63 -1.39 -4.65
CA ASP A 73 -18.35 -0.69 -5.71
C ASP A 73 -19.57 0.04 -5.15
N GLY A 74 -19.95 1.14 -5.78
CA GLY A 74 -21.10 1.95 -5.41
C GLY A 74 -20.81 3.44 -5.37
N LEU A 75 -21.73 4.20 -4.81
CA LEU A 75 -21.79 5.66 -4.84
C LEU A 75 -20.44 6.35 -4.59
N TYR A 76 -19.71 5.92 -3.59
CA TYR A 76 -18.46 6.62 -3.20
C TYR A 76 -17.32 6.34 -4.15
N ARG A 77 -17.21 5.09 -4.63
CA ARG A 77 -16.23 4.71 -5.65
C ARG A 77 -16.54 5.45 -6.95
N ASP A 78 -17.78 5.41 -7.40
CA ASP A 78 -18.24 6.10 -8.60
C ASP A 78 -17.99 7.61 -8.53
N SER A 79 -18.23 8.23 -7.37
CA SER A 79 -17.96 9.65 -7.14
C SER A 79 -16.47 9.99 -7.27
N ILE A 80 -15.57 9.14 -6.76
CA ILE A 80 -14.13 9.32 -6.90
C ILE A 80 -13.72 9.16 -8.36
N GLU A 81 -14.18 8.10 -9.04
CA GLU A 81 -13.80 7.77 -10.41
C GLU A 81 -14.34 8.79 -11.42
N ALA A 82 -15.57 9.27 -11.25
CA ALA A 82 -16.17 10.31 -12.08
C ALA A 82 -15.45 11.66 -12.01
N ASN A 83 -14.72 11.92 -10.94
CA ASN A 83 -13.94 13.14 -10.77
C ASN A 83 -12.51 13.05 -11.33
N ASN A 84 -12.23 12.00 -12.13
CA ASN A 84 -11.02 11.82 -12.94
C ASN A 84 -9.72 11.86 -12.16
N PHE A 85 -9.65 11.28 -10.96
CA PHE A 85 -8.38 11.10 -10.24
C PHE A 85 -7.38 12.26 -10.39
N ASP A 86 -7.90 13.48 -10.61
CA ASP A 86 -7.04 14.66 -10.65
C ASP A 86 -6.12 14.61 -9.44
N ASP A 87 -4.91 15.14 -9.54
CA ASP A 87 -3.93 15.18 -8.47
C ASP A 87 -4.40 15.97 -7.22
N LYS A 88 -5.72 16.03 -7.00
CA LYS A 88 -6.38 16.78 -5.92
C LYS A 88 -6.94 15.85 -4.85
N ILE A 89 -6.77 16.26 -3.60
CA ILE A 89 -7.44 15.63 -2.47
C ILE A 89 -8.95 15.89 -2.58
N MET A 90 -9.77 14.87 -2.36
CA MET A 90 -11.23 14.99 -2.40
C MET A 90 -11.85 14.58 -1.06
N ILE A 91 -12.82 15.35 -0.61
CA ILE A 91 -13.71 14.99 0.50
C ILE A 91 -15.04 14.56 -0.11
N ILE A 92 -15.51 13.37 0.23
CA ILE A 92 -16.76 12.81 -0.27
C ILE A 92 -17.76 12.77 0.87
N SER A 93 -18.91 13.42 0.68
CA SER A 93 -20.00 13.47 1.63
C SER A 93 -20.94 12.26 1.51
N GLU A 94 -21.87 12.11 2.44
CA GLU A 94 -22.82 10.99 2.52
C GLU A 94 -23.69 10.83 1.27
N ASP A 95 -24.04 11.93 0.62
CA ASP A 95 -24.79 11.95 -0.64
C ASP A 95 -23.97 11.70 -1.90
N GLY A 96 -22.66 11.46 -1.75
CA GLY A 96 -21.70 11.28 -2.85
C GLY A 96 -21.18 12.58 -3.45
N SER A 97 -21.57 13.75 -2.93
CA SER A 97 -21.02 15.03 -3.39
C SER A 97 -19.52 15.13 -3.06
N VAL A 98 -18.76 15.76 -3.98
CA VAL A 98 -17.29 15.84 -3.90
C VAL A 98 -16.83 17.27 -3.75
N THR A 99 -16.07 17.53 -2.70
CA THR A 99 -15.34 18.79 -2.50
C THR A 99 -13.86 18.54 -2.79
N LYS A 100 -13.31 19.20 -3.82
CA LYS A 100 -11.89 19.14 -4.19
C LYS A 100 -11.10 20.18 -3.41
N LEU A 101 -9.97 19.76 -2.83
CA LEU A 101 -9.02 20.65 -2.18
C LEU A 101 -7.88 21.00 -3.15
N ASP A 102 -7.55 22.26 -3.25
CA ASP A 102 -6.50 22.76 -4.17
C ASP A 102 -5.11 22.55 -3.56
N LEU A 103 -4.79 21.28 -3.28
CA LEU A 103 -3.56 20.84 -2.64
C LEU A 103 -2.95 19.71 -3.47
N VAL A 104 -1.71 19.93 -3.92
CA VAL A 104 -0.98 18.98 -4.78
C VAL A 104 -0.15 17.97 -3.97
N THR A 105 0.17 18.25 -2.70
CA THR A 105 1.04 17.37 -1.89
C THR A 105 0.57 17.23 -0.45
N GLY A 106 0.86 16.07 0.16
CA GLY A 106 0.50 15.77 1.55
C GLY A 106 1.25 16.55 2.62
N LEU A 107 2.31 17.31 2.29
CA LEU A 107 3.01 18.17 3.25
C LEU A 107 2.14 19.38 3.61
N GLY A 108 1.71 19.47 4.86
CA GLY A 108 0.80 20.51 5.34
C GLY A 108 -0.67 20.28 5.01
N ALA A 109 -1.02 19.19 4.32
CA ALA A 109 -2.40 18.89 3.94
C ALA A 109 -3.29 18.53 5.13
N ALA A 110 -2.74 18.01 6.22
CA ALA A 110 -3.51 17.54 7.38
C ALA A 110 -4.47 18.60 7.93
N ARG A 111 -4.00 19.85 8.09
CA ARG A 111 -4.83 20.94 8.58
C ARG A 111 -5.96 21.30 7.61
N HIS A 112 -5.67 21.38 6.31
CA HIS A 112 -6.68 21.68 5.31
C HIS A 112 -7.70 20.55 5.17
N ILE A 113 -7.25 19.30 5.27
CA ILE A 113 -8.13 18.14 5.31
C ILE A 113 -9.03 18.22 6.55
N ASP A 114 -8.45 18.53 7.72
CA ASP A 114 -9.21 18.66 8.97
C ASP A 114 -10.27 19.74 8.86
N GLU A 115 -9.91 20.94 8.36
CA GLU A 115 -10.84 22.05 8.17
C GLU A 115 -11.96 21.70 7.17
N ALA A 116 -11.65 20.90 6.13
CA ALA A 116 -12.61 20.53 5.08
C ALA A 116 -13.55 19.39 5.48
N ILE A 117 -13.18 18.53 6.44
CA ILE A 117 -14.06 17.46 6.94
C ILE A 117 -15.21 18.09 7.73
N LYS A 118 -16.45 17.89 7.24
CA LYS A 118 -17.73 18.30 7.85
C LYS A 118 -18.41 17.10 8.50
N GLU A 119 -19.57 17.31 9.15
CA GLU A 119 -20.34 16.25 9.83
C GLU A 119 -20.82 15.15 8.88
N ASP A 120 -21.17 15.51 7.64
CA ASP A 120 -21.64 14.62 6.59
C ASP A 120 -20.52 13.92 5.80
N SER A 121 -19.25 14.26 6.03
CA SER A 121 -18.11 13.68 5.32
C SER A 121 -17.93 12.21 5.67
N LYS A 122 -17.77 11.35 4.67
CA LYS A 122 -17.61 9.88 4.82
C LYS A 122 -16.22 9.41 4.36
N PHE A 123 -15.69 9.98 3.27
CA PHE A 123 -14.41 9.57 2.71
C PHE A 123 -13.50 10.74 2.41
N VAL A 124 -12.19 10.48 2.47
CA VAL A 124 -11.14 11.40 2.03
C VAL A 124 -10.26 10.65 1.03
N TYR A 125 -10.33 11.02 -0.25
CA TYR A 125 -9.46 10.47 -1.27
C TYR A 125 -8.16 11.26 -1.36
N ILE A 126 -7.03 10.54 -1.38
CA ILE A 126 -5.68 11.13 -1.49
C ILE A 126 -4.95 10.49 -2.67
N PRO A 127 -4.69 11.23 -3.75
CA PRO A 127 -4.08 10.69 -4.96
C PRO A 127 -2.59 10.38 -4.80
N GLY A 128 -1.91 11.09 -3.93
CA GLY A 128 -0.47 11.05 -3.74
C GLY A 128 0.01 10.13 -2.62
N ALA A 129 1.24 10.37 -2.18
CA ALA A 129 1.86 9.63 -1.08
C ALA A 129 1.14 9.89 0.24
N PHE A 130 0.79 8.83 0.94
CA PHE A 130 0.14 8.84 2.23
C PHE A 130 1.16 8.57 3.33
N THR A 131 1.51 9.61 4.05
CA THR A 131 2.53 9.62 5.09
C THR A 131 1.95 10.00 6.45
N ASN A 132 2.73 9.86 7.51
CA ASN A 132 2.33 10.29 8.86
C ASN A 132 1.87 11.76 8.88
N SER A 133 2.52 12.65 8.12
CA SER A 133 2.19 14.08 8.09
C SER A 133 0.79 14.39 7.54
N VAL A 134 0.19 13.46 6.80
CA VAL A 134 -1.17 13.63 6.26
C VAL A 134 -2.24 13.47 7.34
N ILE A 135 -1.95 12.70 8.40
CA ILE A 135 -2.94 12.32 9.42
C ILE A 135 -2.60 12.76 10.83
N SER A 136 -1.35 13.12 11.13
CA SER A 136 -0.90 13.42 12.51
C SER A 136 -1.65 14.60 13.14
N ASP A 137 -2.02 15.58 12.34
CA ASP A 137 -2.63 16.84 12.80
C ASP A 137 -4.16 16.88 12.60
N ILE A 138 -4.75 15.75 12.14
CA ILE A 138 -6.21 15.64 12.02
C ILE A 138 -6.83 15.35 13.39
N ASN A 139 -7.94 16.04 13.69
CA ASN A 139 -8.69 15.83 14.93
C ASN A 139 -9.09 14.34 15.06
N PRO A 140 -8.82 13.69 16.21
CA PRO A 140 -9.12 12.28 16.42
C PRO A 140 -10.60 11.88 16.20
N LYS A 141 -11.55 12.78 16.42
CA LYS A 141 -12.97 12.53 16.13
C LYS A 141 -13.22 12.44 14.63
N LYS A 142 -12.68 13.39 13.86
CA LYS A 142 -12.77 13.42 12.39
C LYS A 142 -12.01 12.24 11.76
N LEU A 143 -10.84 11.87 12.33
CA LEU A 143 -10.08 10.70 11.88
C LEU A 143 -10.87 9.39 11.99
N LYS A 144 -11.73 9.26 13.02
CA LYS A 144 -12.63 8.10 13.19
C LYS A 144 -13.87 8.18 12.30
N GLN A 145 -14.31 9.39 12.01
CA GLN A 145 -15.52 9.65 11.22
C GLN A 145 -15.34 9.21 9.77
N VAL A 146 -14.22 9.62 9.14
CA VAL A 146 -13.98 9.36 7.72
C VAL A 146 -13.16 8.09 7.49
N ARG A 147 -13.24 7.57 6.26
CA ARG A 147 -12.32 6.55 5.74
C ARG A 147 -11.44 7.19 4.68
N PHE A 148 -10.13 6.99 4.78
CA PHE A 148 -9.19 7.41 3.75
C PHE A 148 -9.22 6.44 2.59
N VAL A 149 -9.12 6.95 1.37
CA VAL A 149 -9.05 6.14 0.14
C VAL A 149 -7.84 6.55 -0.65
N LEU A 150 -7.06 5.58 -1.09
CA LEU A 150 -5.90 5.78 -1.95
C LEU A 150 -6.11 5.05 -3.27
N LYS A 151 -5.31 5.38 -4.27
CA LYS A 151 -5.36 4.69 -5.55
C LYS A 151 -5.01 3.19 -5.39
N ASP A 152 -3.89 2.91 -4.74
CA ASP A 152 -3.40 1.56 -4.45
C ASP A 152 -2.46 1.58 -3.22
N PRO A 153 -2.12 0.41 -2.65
CA PRO A 153 -1.30 0.33 -1.44
C PRO A 153 0.14 0.83 -1.59
N THR A 154 0.67 0.97 -2.81
CA THR A 154 2.03 1.51 -3.02
C THR A 154 2.16 2.96 -2.59
N LYS A 155 1.03 3.64 -2.39
CA LYS A 155 0.96 5.02 -1.89
C LYS A 155 1.13 5.14 -0.39
N ILE A 156 1.13 4.04 0.38
CA ILE A 156 1.23 4.07 1.84
C ILE A 156 2.70 4.08 2.29
N PHE A 157 3.11 5.15 2.98
CA PHE A 157 4.46 5.37 3.50
C PHE A 157 4.42 5.63 5.01
N ILE A 158 3.85 4.68 5.75
CA ILE A 158 3.73 4.72 7.22
C ILE A 158 4.56 3.59 7.79
N ASN A 159 5.38 3.86 8.81
CA ASN A 159 6.19 2.84 9.48
C ASN A 159 5.34 1.93 10.38
N PRO A 160 5.85 0.72 10.77
CA PRO A 160 5.10 -0.25 11.57
C PRO A 160 4.52 0.31 12.86
N MET A 161 5.32 1.08 13.59
CA MET A 161 4.93 1.63 14.88
C MET A 161 3.78 2.63 14.78
N ASP A 162 3.84 3.53 13.80
CA ASP A 162 2.80 4.55 13.60
C ASP A 162 1.55 3.94 12.96
N TRP A 163 1.71 2.97 12.06
CA TRP A 163 0.60 2.20 11.52
C TRP A 163 -0.24 1.55 12.64
N GLY A 164 0.43 0.85 13.56
CA GLY A 164 -0.23 0.26 14.73
C GLY A 164 -0.92 1.29 15.62
N LYS A 165 -0.31 2.46 15.85
CA LYS A 165 -0.92 3.55 16.63
C LYS A 165 -2.18 4.11 15.96
N PHE A 166 -2.13 4.36 14.64
CA PHE A 166 -3.27 4.90 13.91
C PHE A 166 -4.44 3.92 13.86
N ARG A 167 -4.17 2.64 13.61
CA ARG A 167 -5.21 1.59 13.66
C ARG A 167 -5.89 1.52 15.03
N LYS A 168 -5.13 1.57 16.12
CA LYS A 168 -5.68 1.61 17.49
C LYS A 168 -6.52 2.86 17.76
N LYS A 169 -6.20 3.98 17.12
CA LYS A 169 -7.00 5.22 17.23
C LYS A 169 -8.28 5.19 16.38
N GLY A 170 -8.57 4.11 15.67
CA GLY A 170 -9.76 3.95 14.83
C GLY A 170 -9.61 4.53 13.42
N PHE A 171 -8.38 4.77 12.98
CA PHE A 171 -8.08 5.12 11.59
C PHE A 171 -8.52 4.01 10.64
N ARG A 172 -9.22 4.39 9.56
CA ARG A 172 -9.72 3.50 8.52
C ARG A 172 -9.19 3.92 7.16
N ILE A 173 -8.77 2.95 6.37
CA ILE A 173 -8.22 3.16 5.04
C ILE A 173 -8.69 2.06 4.09
N SER A 174 -8.90 2.41 2.85
CA SER A 174 -9.16 1.52 1.72
C SER A 174 -8.38 1.98 0.50
N VAL A 175 -8.34 1.15 -0.51
CA VAL A 175 -7.73 1.47 -1.81
C VAL A 175 -8.73 1.26 -2.93
N LEU A 176 -8.55 1.92 -4.07
CA LEU A 176 -9.38 1.68 -5.25
C LEU A 176 -8.99 0.37 -5.97
N LYS A 177 -7.70 0.00 -5.89
CA LYS A 177 -7.19 -1.25 -6.47
C LYS A 177 -6.23 -1.90 -5.48
N LYS A 178 -6.52 -3.14 -5.10
CA LYS A 178 -5.66 -3.93 -4.22
C LYS A 178 -4.49 -4.56 -4.97
N ILE A 179 -3.43 -4.88 -4.23
CA ILE A 179 -2.29 -5.66 -4.74
C ILE A 179 -2.51 -7.13 -4.39
N LYS A 180 -2.29 -8.01 -5.36
CA LYS A 180 -2.25 -9.45 -5.13
C LYS A 180 -0.80 -9.88 -4.85
N ILE A 181 -0.52 -10.30 -3.63
CA ILE A 181 0.76 -10.95 -3.31
C ILE A 181 0.57 -12.45 -3.59
N ALA A 182 1.22 -12.95 -4.65
CA ALA A 182 1.11 -14.34 -5.03
C ALA A 182 1.98 -15.25 -4.14
N LEU A 183 3.15 -14.73 -3.71
CA LEU A 183 4.16 -15.51 -3.02
C LEU A 183 5.10 -14.56 -2.26
N ILE A 184 5.65 -15.05 -1.15
CA ILE A 184 6.76 -14.42 -0.44
C ILE A 184 7.98 -15.34 -0.56
N THR A 185 9.10 -14.79 -1.01
CA THR A 185 10.38 -15.49 -1.02
C THR A 185 11.28 -14.99 0.10
N VAL A 186 11.88 -15.90 0.85
CA VAL A 186 12.82 -15.54 1.92
C VAL A 186 14.23 -15.99 1.59
N ASN A 187 15.21 -15.14 1.85
CA ASN A 187 16.62 -15.47 1.74
C ASN A 187 17.27 -15.35 3.13
N PRO A 188 17.65 -16.47 3.78
CA PRO A 188 18.25 -16.47 5.10
C PRO A 188 19.67 -15.89 5.12
N TRP A 189 20.31 -15.75 3.97
CA TRP A 189 21.69 -15.30 3.84
C TRP A 189 21.77 -13.78 3.53
N ALA A 190 22.64 -13.07 4.23
CA ALA A 190 22.91 -11.66 3.98
C ALA A 190 24.28 -11.46 3.30
N PRO A 191 24.39 -10.55 2.32
CA PRO A 191 25.66 -10.24 1.65
C PRO A 191 26.75 -9.79 2.61
N SER A 192 26.39 -9.29 3.80
CA SER A 192 27.32 -8.87 4.86
C SER A 192 27.88 -10.03 5.69
N GLY A 193 27.66 -11.29 5.29
CA GLY A 193 28.34 -12.48 5.80
C GLY A 193 27.67 -13.13 7.01
N TYR A 194 26.43 -12.77 7.37
CA TYR A 194 25.67 -13.50 8.38
C TYR A 194 24.47 -14.22 7.76
N THR A 195 23.98 -15.24 8.46
CA THR A 195 22.85 -16.05 8.02
C THR A 195 21.91 -16.32 9.20
N PHE A 196 20.63 -16.49 8.90
CA PHE A 196 19.66 -17.04 9.83
C PHE A 196 19.57 -18.57 9.68
N ASP A 197 19.09 -19.26 10.70
CA ASP A 197 18.59 -20.61 10.56
C ASP A 197 17.39 -20.58 9.58
N ASN A 198 17.50 -21.33 8.48
CA ASN A 198 16.55 -21.28 7.38
C ASN A 198 15.20 -21.93 7.76
N ILE A 199 15.21 -23.01 8.55
CA ILE A 199 14.00 -23.70 9.01
C ILE A 199 13.23 -22.77 9.95
N LEU A 200 13.91 -22.22 10.95
CA LEU A 200 13.31 -21.30 11.91
C LEU A 200 12.77 -20.04 11.24
N LEU A 201 13.53 -19.48 10.28
CA LEU A 201 13.07 -18.32 9.53
C LEU A 201 11.78 -18.58 8.76
N LEU A 202 11.74 -19.73 8.07
CA LEU A 202 10.56 -20.13 7.30
C LEU A 202 9.34 -20.37 8.19
N GLU A 203 9.53 -20.98 9.36
CA GLU A 203 8.47 -21.19 10.36
C GLU A 203 7.94 -19.86 10.92
N GLU A 204 8.82 -18.95 11.34
CA GLU A 204 8.42 -17.65 11.88
C GLU A 204 7.71 -16.80 10.83
N MET A 205 8.16 -16.84 9.57
CA MET A 205 7.47 -16.14 8.46
C MET A 205 6.08 -16.71 8.20
N LYS A 206 5.92 -18.05 8.13
CA LYS A 206 4.61 -18.69 7.94
C LYS A 206 3.65 -18.42 9.10
N LYS A 207 4.18 -18.33 10.31
CA LYS A 207 3.40 -17.98 11.50
C LYS A 207 2.93 -16.51 11.47
N ALA A 208 3.80 -15.60 11.04
CA ALA A 208 3.48 -14.18 10.95
C ALA A 208 2.55 -13.83 9.76
N ILE A 209 2.62 -14.63 8.67
CA ILE A 209 1.86 -14.39 7.43
C ILE A 209 1.27 -15.74 6.98
N PRO A 210 0.18 -16.20 7.62
CA PRO A 210 -0.37 -17.54 7.36
C PRO A 210 -1.11 -17.66 6.01
N ASP A 211 -1.61 -16.55 5.46
CA ASP A 211 -2.51 -16.56 4.31
C ASP A 211 -1.78 -16.48 2.95
N ILE A 212 -0.46 -16.31 2.96
CA ILE A 212 0.34 -16.17 1.73
C ILE A 212 1.43 -17.25 1.73
N PRO A 213 1.62 -17.98 0.61
CA PRO A 213 2.70 -18.95 0.50
C PRO A 213 4.07 -18.32 0.76
N VAL A 214 4.90 -18.96 1.58
CA VAL A 214 6.29 -18.54 1.85
C VAL A 214 7.24 -19.66 1.49
N ILE A 215 8.25 -19.36 0.68
CA ILE A 215 9.29 -20.29 0.27
C ILE A 215 10.69 -19.73 0.56
N ASP A 216 11.62 -20.61 0.89
CA ASP A 216 13.05 -20.31 0.97
C ASP A 216 13.68 -20.49 -0.40
N VAL A 217 14.40 -19.49 -0.89
CA VAL A 217 15.07 -19.55 -2.21
C VAL A 217 16.45 -20.21 -2.18
N ARG A 218 16.88 -20.66 -1.02
CA ARG A 218 18.18 -21.33 -0.81
C ARG A 218 18.05 -22.81 -0.45
N MET A 219 16.86 -23.33 -0.29
CA MET A 219 16.54 -24.76 -0.12
C MET A 219 16.48 -25.49 -1.44
#